data_6a858f631c6112f2e0d69c7595e99db9
#
_entry.id   6a858f631c6112f2e0d69c7595e99db9
#
_cell.length_a   1.000
_cell.length_b   1.000
_cell.length_c   1.000
_cell.angle_alpha   90.00
_cell.angle_beta   90.00
_cell.angle_gamma   90.00
#
_symmetry.space_group_name_H-M   'P 1'
#
loop_
_entity.id
_entity.type
_entity.pdbx_description
1 polymer ?
#
loop_
_entity_poly.entity_id
_entity_poly.type
_entity_poly.pdbx_seq_one_letter_code
_entity_poly.pdbx_strand_id
1 'polypeptide(L)'
;MKNKILLFLLMISFNSFSQEINLGISLGSGLSNQTLRTESNFSTSAGMVWNTIGGLPYRVDSYLGYNAGLILEIFFDLSSEQVDEKIIKRKISLKTGINYSSQGVIVEDANKTRFENNLVYLQIPILLDFKIQKFNFFVGPQIHLLQDFSTIETRSSNLSSNATGQNPDFKFEKRYYLESDPNFVYGIGYEIYDGLSLQMKSLRSVKNITNISGEEWKNKSFELTVNFILNSLL
;
A
#
# COMPACT_ATOMS: atom_id res chain seq x y z
N MET A 1 -27.97 13.29 -15.94
CA MET A 1 -27.38 14.04 -17.06
C MET A 1 -26.35 15.09 -16.59
N LYS A 2 -26.59 15.88 -15.53
CA LYS A 2 -25.65 16.92 -15.05
C LYS A 2 -24.22 16.43 -14.78
N ASN A 3 -24.05 15.26 -14.18
CA ASN A 3 -22.73 14.73 -13.84
C ASN A 3 -21.92 14.27 -15.07
N LYS A 4 -22.58 13.86 -16.15
CA LYS A 4 -21.90 13.49 -17.41
C LYS A 4 -21.40 14.72 -18.17
N ILE A 5 -22.15 15.83 -18.09
CA ILE A 5 -21.75 17.12 -18.69
C ILE A 5 -20.55 17.70 -17.93
N LEU A 6 -20.55 17.61 -16.60
CA LEU A 6 -19.43 18.06 -15.77
C LEU A 6 -18.14 17.26 -16.06
N LEU A 7 -18.26 15.95 -16.20
CA LEU A 7 -17.14 15.07 -16.58
C LEU A 7 -16.61 15.41 -17.99
N PHE A 8 -17.50 15.69 -18.94
CA PHE A 8 -17.14 16.06 -20.30
C PHE A 8 -16.48 17.45 -20.38
N LEU A 9 -16.98 18.43 -19.62
CA LEU A 9 -16.36 19.76 -19.48
C LEU A 9 -14.99 19.67 -18.79
N LEU A 10 -14.84 18.80 -17.80
CA LEU A 10 -13.56 18.51 -17.17
C LEU A 10 -12.56 17.92 -18.20
N MET A 11 -13.00 16.97 -19.03
CA MET A 11 -12.16 16.39 -20.09
C MET A 11 -11.75 17.42 -21.16
N ILE A 12 -12.62 18.36 -21.52
CA ILE A 12 -12.30 19.42 -22.49
C ILE A 12 -11.30 20.42 -21.90
N SER A 13 -11.41 20.77 -20.62
CA SER A 13 -10.50 21.71 -19.97
C SER A 13 -9.07 21.16 -19.90
N PHE A 14 -8.88 19.86 -19.86
CA PHE A 14 -7.54 19.23 -19.89
C PHE A 14 -6.82 19.38 -21.23
N ASN A 15 -7.52 19.58 -22.35
CA ASN A 15 -6.90 19.74 -23.66
C ASN A 15 -6.24 21.11 -23.89
N SER A 16 -6.43 22.06 -22.98
CA SER A 16 -5.90 23.43 -23.14
C SER A 16 -4.53 23.67 -22.50
N PHE A 17 -4.03 22.68 -21.75
CA PHE A 17 -2.71 22.74 -21.13
C PHE A 17 -1.71 21.91 -21.92
N SER A 18 -0.49 22.40 -22.12
CA SER A 18 0.62 21.59 -22.61
C SER A 18 0.85 20.45 -21.63
N GLN A 19 0.45 19.23 -22.02
CA GLN A 19 0.54 18.04 -21.18
C GLN A 19 1.71 17.20 -21.67
N GLU A 20 2.67 17.00 -20.82
CA GLU A 20 3.70 15.98 -21.02
C GLU A 20 3.21 14.67 -20.38
N ILE A 21 3.10 13.61 -21.17
CA ILE A 21 2.66 12.29 -20.71
C ILE A 21 3.86 11.38 -20.67
N ASN A 22 4.15 10.85 -19.50
CA ASN A 22 5.27 9.95 -19.26
C ASN A 22 4.78 8.56 -18.89
N LEU A 23 5.31 7.56 -19.58
CA LEU A 23 5.12 6.15 -19.29
C LEU A 23 6.39 5.60 -18.63
N GLY A 24 6.20 4.74 -17.62
CA GLY A 24 7.32 4.14 -16.93
C GLY A 24 6.99 2.80 -16.29
N ILE A 25 8.01 2.22 -15.70
CA ILE A 25 7.92 1.01 -14.89
C ILE A 25 8.32 1.31 -13.44
N SER A 26 7.74 0.58 -12.50
CA SER A 26 8.03 0.66 -11.08
C SER A 26 8.39 -0.72 -10.56
N LEU A 27 9.48 -0.79 -9.82
CA LEU A 27 9.90 -2.00 -9.12
C LEU A 27 10.25 -1.64 -7.68
N GLY A 28 9.84 -2.47 -6.74
CA GLY A 28 10.10 -2.16 -5.34
C GLY A 28 9.89 -3.31 -4.38
N SER A 29 10.19 -3.01 -3.14
CA SER A 29 9.98 -3.88 -2.01
C SER A 29 9.50 -3.07 -0.82
N GLY A 30 8.84 -3.72 0.14
CA GLY A 30 8.31 -3.02 1.29
C GLY A 30 7.99 -3.93 2.46
N LEU A 31 7.94 -3.30 3.62
CA LEU A 31 7.48 -3.94 4.84
C LEU A 31 5.99 -3.64 5.00
N SER A 32 5.19 -4.68 5.06
CA SER A 32 3.77 -4.60 5.33
C SER A 32 3.41 -5.23 6.66
N ASN A 33 2.31 -4.77 7.23
CA ASN A 33 1.78 -5.25 8.48
C ASN A 33 0.26 -5.06 8.49
N GLN A 34 -0.43 -5.73 9.39
CA GLN A 34 -1.86 -5.54 9.63
C GLN A 34 -2.11 -5.14 11.08
N THR A 35 -2.96 -4.17 11.28
CA THR A 35 -3.57 -3.95 12.57
C THR A 35 -4.78 -4.86 12.65
N LEU A 36 -4.79 -5.76 13.60
CA LEU A 36 -5.86 -6.72 13.84
C LEU A 36 -6.47 -6.39 15.20
N ARG A 37 -7.75 -6.06 15.26
CA ARG A 37 -8.46 -5.70 16.48
C ARG A 37 -9.76 -6.46 16.56
N THR A 38 -10.08 -6.94 17.77
CA THR A 38 -11.38 -7.50 18.11
C THR A 38 -12.15 -6.47 18.94
N GLU A 39 -13.44 -6.34 18.75
CA GLU A 39 -14.31 -5.45 19.57
C GLU A 39 -14.40 -5.88 21.04
N SER A 40 -14.09 -7.14 21.35
CA SER A 40 -14.05 -7.62 22.74
C SER A 40 -12.83 -7.07 23.48
N ASN A 41 -13.07 -6.20 24.45
CA ASN A 41 -12.08 -5.67 25.38
C ASN A 41 -11.49 -6.79 26.25
N PHE A 42 -10.47 -7.48 25.78
CA PHE A 42 -9.68 -8.38 26.62
C PHE A 42 -8.51 -7.60 27.23
N SER A 43 -8.71 -7.10 28.44
CA SER A 43 -7.64 -6.58 29.28
C SER A 43 -7.03 -7.74 30.04
N THR A 44 -5.83 -8.16 29.70
CA THR A 44 -5.07 -9.07 30.55
C THR A 44 -4.40 -8.26 31.65
N SER A 45 -4.48 -8.75 32.88
CA SER A 45 -3.92 -8.15 34.10
C SER A 45 -2.38 -8.01 34.14
N ALA A 46 -1.68 -8.30 33.04
CA ALA A 46 -0.23 -8.27 32.93
C ALA A 46 0.34 -7.12 32.12
N GLY A 47 -0.47 -6.14 31.68
CA GLY A 47 0.01 -4.97 30.91
C GLY A 47 0.48 -5.25 29.51
N MET A 48 0.46 -6.49 29.03
CA MET A 48 0.70 -6.82 27.62
C MET A 48 -0.60 -6.67 26.85
N VAL A 49 -0.61 -5.74 25.89
CA VAL A 49 -1.71 -5.61 24.93
C VAL A 49 -1.58 -6.75 23.94
N TRP A 50 -2.25 -7.85 24.21
CA TRP A 50 -2.41 -8.91 23.22
C TRP A 50 -3.56 -8.54 22.30
N ASN A 51 -3.25 -8.48 21.01
CA ASN A 51 -4.31 -8.49 20.02
C ASN A 51 -4.97 -9.88 20.04
N THR A 52 -6.26 -9.94 19.74
CA THR A 52 -6.97 -11.23 19.68
C THR A 52 -7.66 -11.36 18.33
N ILE A 53 -7.55 -12.55 17.71
CA ILE A 53 -8.39 -12.97 16.59
C ILE A 53 -9.23 -14.14 17.09
N GLY A 54 -10.55 -14.05 16.95
CA GLY A 54 -11.43 -15.09 17.47
C GLY A 54 -11.27 -15.33 19.00
N GLY A 55 -10.82 -14.29 19.75
CA GLY A 55 -10.59 -14.38 21.19
C GLY A 55 -9.23 -14.98 21.59
N LEU A 56 -8.36 -15.33 20.65
CA LEU A 56 -7.03 -15.89 20.94
C LEU A 56 -5.94 -14.83 20.87
N PRO A 57 -5.01 -14.80 21.86
CA PRO A 57 -3.89 -13.88 21.85
C PRO A 57 -2.89 -14.23 20.74
N TYR A 58 -2.37 -13.21 20.06
CA TYR A 58 -1.35 -13.36 19.03
C TYR A 58 -0.42 -12.14 18.94
N ARG A 59 0.76 -12.39 18.40
CA ARG A 59 1.75 -11.36 18.05
C ARG A 59 1.75 -11.13 16.55
N VAL A 60 1.95 -9.89 16.15
CA VAL A 60 2.01 -9.49 14.76
C VAL A 60 3.38 -8.95 14.43
N ASP A 61 3.99 -9.49 13.38
CA ASP A 61 5.26 -9.04 12.81
C ASP A 61 5.08 -8.60 11.35
N SER A 62 6.05 -7.82 10.85
CA SER A 62 6.02 -7.32 9.49
C SER A 62 6.39 -8.38 8.48
N TYR A 63 5.72 -8.35 7.34
CA TYR A 63 5.99 -9.17 6.16
C TYR A 63 6.77 -8.36 5.13
N LEU A 64 7.82 -8.96 4.55
CA LEU A 64 8.57 -8.36 3.45
C LEU A 64 7.92 -8.74 2.13
N GLY A 65 7.37 -7.75 1.44
CA GLY A 65 6.72 -7.91 0.16
C GLY A 65 7.48 -7.25 -0.99
N TYR A 66 6.94 -7.38 -2.18
CA TYR A 66 7.45 -6.75 -3.41
C TYR A 66 6.32 -6.08 -4.18
N ASN A 67 6.70 -5.16 -5.08
CA ASN A 67 5.77 -4.58 -6.04
C ASN A 67 6.46 -4.39 -7.40
N ALA A 68 5.68 -4.52 -8.46
CA ALA A 68 6.11 -4.25 -9.82
C ALA A 68 4.92 -3.73 -10.63
N GLY A 69 5.13 -2.76 -11.52
CA GLY A 69 4.03 -2.23 -12.29
C GLY A 69 4.38 -1.20 -13.32
N LEU A 70 3.34 -0.66 -13.92
CA LEU A 70 3.38 0.41 -14.91
C LEU A 70 2.95 1.73 -14.26
N ILE A 71 3.61 2.80 -14.65
CA ILE A 71 3.34 4.16 -14.21
C ILE A 71 2.92 4.99 -15.42
N LEU A 72 1.93 5.83 -15.22
CA LEU A 72 1.52 6.91 -16.10
C LEU A 72 1.58 8.21 -15.30
N GLU A 73 2.36 9.18 -15.77
CA GLU A 73 2.44 10.53 -15.20
C GLU A 73 2.00 11.56 -16.23
N ILE A 74 1.06 12.42 -15.85
CA ILE A 74 0.55 13.52 -16.66
C ILE A 74 0.97 14.81 -15.99
N PHE A 75 1.89 15.55 -16.61
CA PHE A 75 2.44 16.79 -16.06
C PHE A 75 1.65 18.01 -16.47
N PHE A 76 1.55 18.94 -15.52
CA PHE A 76 1.01 20.29 -15.70
C PHE A 76 2.10 21.28 -15.29
N ASP A 77 2.63 22.04 -16.26
CA ASP A 77 3.66 23.03 -15.96
C ASP A 77 3.08 24.19 -15.17
N LEU A 78 3.60 24.43 -13.97
CA LEU A 78 3.14 25.52 -13.11
C LEU A 78 3.82 26.85 -13.36
N SER A 79 5.06 26.88 -13.68
CA SER A 79 5.92 28.01 -14.11
C SER A 79 7.38 27.71 -13.76
N SER A 80 8.29 28.19 -14.55
CA SER A 80 9.70 28.27 -14.21
C SER A 80 9.97 29.67 -13.64
N GLU A 81 10.42 29.79 -12.41
CA GLU A 81 10.83 31.05 -11.80
C GLU A 81 12.35 31.11 -11.80
N GLN A 82 12.92 32.20 -12.34
CA GLN A 82 14.35 32.41 -12.30
C GLN A 82 14.69 33.19 -11.01
N VAL A 83 15.36 32.52 -10.07
CA VAL A 83 15.84 33.12 -8.84
C VAL A 83 17.35 32.98 -8.83
N ASP A 84 18.07 34.12 -8.76
CA ASP A 84 19.53 34.17 -8.68
C ASP A 84 20.26 33.27 -9.70
N GLU A 85 20.00 33.48 -11.00
CA GLU A 85 20.58 32.73 -12.11
C GLU A 85 20.24 31.20 -12.14
N LYS A 86 19.48 30.70 -11.16
CA LYS A 86 19.00 29.32 -11.15
C LYS A 86 17.53 29.22 -11.56
N ILE A 87 17.26 28.39 -12.54
CA ILE A 87 15.89 28.08 -12.95
C ILE A 87 15.33 27.01 -11.99
N ILE A 88 14.37 27.40 -11.14
CA ILE A 88 13.64 26.48 -10.29
C ILE A 88 12.43 25.96 -11.08
N LYS A 89 12.51 24.74 -11.56
CA LYS A 89 11.39 24.08 -12.22
C LYS A 89 10.44 23.50 -11.18
N ARG A 90 9.18 23.92 -11.23
CA ARG A 90 8.10 23.37 -10.40
C ARG A 90 7.08 22.73 -11.32
N LYS A 91 6.80 21.47 -11.12
CA LYS A 91 5.80 20.72 -11.89
C LYS A 91 4.81 20.10 -10.93
N ILE A 92 3.54 20.07 -11.33
CA ILE A 92 2.53 19.20 -10.71
C ILE A 92 2.22 18.10 -11.71
N SER A 93 2.06 16.88 -11.24
CA SER A 93 1.59 15.79 -12.07
C SER A 93 0.48 14.99 -11.40
N LEU A 94 -0.37 14.41 -12.23
CA LEU A 94 -1.25 13.32 -11.85
C LEU A 94 -0.54 12.01 -12.18
N LYS A 95 -0.28 11.21 -11.14
CA LYS A 95 0.39 9.92 -11.26
C LYS A 95 -0.62 8.81 -11.04
N THR A 96 -0.72 7.90 -11.99
CA THR A 96 -1.55 6.71 -11.92
C THR A 96 -0.80 5.50 -12.47
N GLY A 97 -1.44 4.35 -12.55
CA GLY A 97 -0.83 3.14 -13.09
C GLY A 97 -1.48 1.88 -12.60
N ILE A 98 -0.82 0.77 -12.85
CA ILE A 98 -1.24 -0.55 -12.39
C ILE A 98 -0.02 -1.25 -11.81
N ASN A 99 -0.08 -1.61 -10.52
CA ASN A 99 0.98 -2.34 -9.86
C ASN A 99 0.47 -3.68 -9.35
N TYR A 100 1.28 -4.71 -9.50
CA TYR A 100 1.10 -6.00 -8.85
C TYR A 100 1.97 -6.04 -7.59
N SER A 101 1.37 -6.29 -6.44
CA SER A 101 2.04 -6.15 -5.15
C SER A 101 1.73 -7.33 -4.24
N SER A 102 2.76 -7.84 -3.59
CA SER A 102 2.66 -8.78 -2.49
C SER A 102 2.80 -7.99 -1.18
N GLN A 103 1.80 -8.09 -0.33
CA GLN A 103 1.76 -7.52 1.01
C GLN A 103 1.29 -8.59 1.98
N GLY A 104 1.54 -8.39 3.26
CA GLY A 104 1.10 -9.42 4.18
C GLY A 104 1.36 -9.08 5.64
N VAL A 105 1.25 -10.11 6.44
CA VAL A 105 1.45 -10.06 7.88
C VAL A 105 1.95 -11.41 8.38
N ILE A 106 2.83 -11.38 9.35
CA ILE A 106 3.24 -12.56 10.09
C ILE A 106 2.51 -12.54 11.43
N VAL A 107 1.79 -13.59 11.74
CA VAL A 107 1.05 -13.76 12.98
C VAL A 107 1.60 -14.97 13.74
N GLU A 108 1.96 -14.78 15.00
CA GLU A 108 2.39 -15.86 15.89
C GLU A 108 1.40 -15.99 17.04
N ASP A 109 0.85 -17.16 17.23
CA ASP A 109 -0.08 -17.45 18.34
C ASP A 109 0.66 -17.76 19.65
N ALA A 110 -0.10 -17.95 20.74
CA ALA A 110 0.43 -18.28 22.06
C ALA A 110 1.18 -19.63 22.06
N ASN A 111 0.91 -20.52 21.15
CA ASN A 111 1.53 -21.83 20.99
C ASN A 111 2.80 -21.79 20.12
N LYS A 112 3.26 -20.59 19.73
CA LYS A 112 4.39 -20.42 18.82
C LYS A 112 4.15 -20.96 17.41
N THR A 113 2.90 -21.14 17.03
CA THR A 113 2.54 -21.40 15.64
C THR A 113 2.61 -20.08 14.89
N ARG A 114 3.40 -20.05 13.82
CA ARG A 114 3.62 -18.88 12.99
C ARG A 114 2.90 -19.03 11.66
N PHE A 115 2.09 -18.04 11.33
CA PHE A 115 1.38 -17.91 10.06
C PHE A 115 1.97 -16.76 9.27
N GLU A 116 2.54 -17.04 8.12
CA GLU A 116 2.97 -16.02 7.16
C GLU A 116 1.88 -15.86 6.12
N ASN A 117 1.11 -14.79 6.25
CA ASN A 117 0.01 -14.49 5.34
C ASN A 117 0.50 -13.55 4.25
N ASN A 118 0.36 -13.97 3.01
CA ASN A 118 0.68 -13.19 1.83
C ASN A 118 -0.61 -12.86 1.07
N LEU A 119 -0.86 -11.57 0.86
CA LEU A 119 -1.96 -11.05 0.09
C LEU A 119 -1.40 -10.41 -1.18
N VAL A 120 -1.87 -10.88 -2.31
CA VAL A 120 -1.46 -10.37 -3.61
C VAL A 120 -2.52 -9.42 -4.13
N TYR A 121 -2.13 -8.17 -4.40
CA TYR A 121 -3.02 -7.11 -4.84
C TYR A 121 -2.67 -6.59 -6.23
N LEU A 122 -3.70 -6.28 -6.99
CA LEU A 122 -3.62 -5.33 -8.09
C LEU A 122 -3.89 -3.94 -7.52
N GLN A 123 -2.95 -3.03 -7.63
CA GLN A 123 -3.02 -1.69 -7.06
C GLN A 123 -3.21 -0.66 -8.17
N ILE A 124 -4.15 0.26 -7.96
CA ILE A 124 -4.44 1.37 -8.87
C ILE A 124 -4.29 2.67 -8.09
N PRO A 125 -3.13 3.35 -8.17
CA PRO A 125 -2.91 4.64 -7.52
C PRO A 125 -3.56 5.78 -8.32
N ILE A 126 -4.01 6.82 -7.62
CA ILE A 126 -4.39 8.13 -8.18
C ILE A 126 -3.75 9.18 -7.29
N LEU A 127 -2.55 9.62 -7.65
CA LEU A 127 -1.72 10.45 -6.78
C LEU A 127 -1.50 11.82 -7.42
N LEU A 128 -1.61 12.85 -6.61
CA LEU A 128 -1.12 14.17 -6.95
C LEU A 128 0.36 14.23 -6.55
N ASP A 129 1.21 14.57 -7.50
CA ASP A 129 2.66 14.61 -7.33
C ASP A 129 3.18 16.04 -7.57
N PHE A 130 3.91 16.58 -6.60
CA PHE A 130 4.53 17.89 -6.62
C PHE A 130 6.03 17.73 -6.78
N LYS A 131 6.58 18.13 -7.92
CA LYS A 131 8.00 18.03 -8.22
C LYS A 131 8.68 19.42 -8.10
N ILE A 132 9.74 19.47 -7.31
CA ILE A 132 10.58 20.64 -7.12
C ILE A 132 12.02 20.21 -7.37
N GLN A 133 12.58 20.61 -8.50
CA GLN A 133 13.89 20.15 -8.97
C GLN A 133 13.93 18.61 -9.05
N LYS A 134 14.78 17.98 -8.23
CA LYS A 134 14.95 16.52 -8.15
C LYS A 134 14.07 15.83 -7.09
N PHE A 135 13.41 16.63 -6.24
CA PHE A 135 12.53 16.07 -5.20
C PHE A 135 11.09 16.06 -5.67
N ASN A 136 10.37 15.04 -5.29
CA ASN A 136 8.93 15.02 -5.44
C ASN A 136 8.22 14.53 -4.18
N PHE A 137 7.01 15.07 -3.96
CA PHE A 137 6.12 14.73 -2.85
C PHE A 137 4.79 14.33 -3.45
N PHE A 138 4.30 13.17 -3.10
CA PHE A 138 3.05 12.68 -3.66
C PHE A 138 2.09 12.21 -2.58
N VAL A 139 0.80 12.36 -2.88
CA VAL A 139 -0.28 12.00 -1.97
C VAL A 139 -1.54 11.67 -2.76
N GLY A 140 -2.33 10.73 -2.29
CA GLY A 140 -3.63 10.44 -2.88
C GLY A 140 -4.18 9.08 -2.50
N PRO A 141 -5.37 8.74 -3.03
CA PRO A 141 -5.98 7.43 -2.87
C PRO A 141 -5.31 6.39 -3.75
N GLN A 142 -5.37 5.13 -3.29
CA GLN A 142 -4.97 3.95 -4.04
C GLN A 142 -5.95 2.83 -3.73
N ILE A 143 -6.43 2.15 -4.75
CA ILE A 143 -7.32 1.01 -4.60
C ILE A 143 -6.49 -0.26 -4.75
N HIS A 144 -6.63 -1.17 -3.79
CA HIS A 144 -6.08 -2.51 -3.83
C HIS A 144 -7.21 -3.49 -4.13
N LEU A 145 -7.04 -4.31 -5.15
CA LEU A 145 -7.95 -5.39 -5.50
C LEU A 145 -7.26 -6.72 -5.20
N LEU A 146 -7.79 -7.48 -4.25
CA LEU A 146 -7.22 -8.76 -3.83
C LEU A 146 -7.33 -9.79 -4.95
N GLN A 147 -6.20 -10.23 -5.46
CA GLN A 147 -6.09 -11.24 -6.50
C GLN A 147 -5.94 -12.62 -5.89
N ASP A 148 -4.97 -12.76 -4.99
CA ASP A 148 -4.63 -14.05 -4.39
C ASP A 148 -4.28 -13.92 -2.92
N PHE A 149 -4.34 -15.05 -2.23
CA PHE A 149 -3.99 -15.20 -0.83
C PHE A 149 -3.29 -16.55 -0.62
N SER A 150 -2.18 -16.52 0.09
CA SER A 150 -1.51 -17.74 0.56
C SER A 150 -1.07 -17.56 2.01
N THR A 151 -1.02 -18.68 2.73
CA THR A 151 -0.50 -18.73 4.10
C THR A 151 0.44 -19.90 4.26
N ILE A 152 1.56 -19.66 4.96
CA ILE A 152 2.52 -20.68 5.34
C ILE A 152 2.43 -20.84 6.85
N GLU A 153 2.07 -22.02 7.31
CA GLU A 153 1.99 -22.37 8.72
C GLU A 153 3.28 -23.08 9.14
N THR A 154 3.96 -22.56 10.16
CA THR A 154 5.14 -23.17 10.77
C THR A 154 4.85 -23.43 12.24
N ARG A 155 4.87 -24.70 12.65
CA ARG A 155 4.67 -25.11 14.06
C ARG A 155 6.01 -25.30 14.75
N SER A 156 6.10 -24.81 15.99
CA SER A 156 7.26 -25.09 16.83
C SER A 156 7.27 -26.57 17.25
N SER A 157 8.40 -27.24 17.02
CA SER A 157 8.59 -28.65 17.40
C SER A 157 8.65 -28.91 18.93
N ASN A 158 8.71 -27.84 19.74
CA ASN A 158 8.90 -27.92 21.18
C ASN A 158 7.57 -27.89 21.99
N LEU A 159 6.43 -28.02 21.34
CA LEU A 159 5.16 -28.12 22.05
C LEU A 159 5.04 -29.51 22.67
N SER A 160 5.26 -29.55 23.98
CA SER A 160 4.88 -30.68 24.82
C SER A 160 3.40 -30.96 24.60
N SER A 161 3.03 -32.20 24.31
CA SER A 161 1.67 -32.69 24.06
C SER A 161 0.68 -32.51 25.22
N ASN A 162 1.04 -31.77 26.26
CA ASN A 162 0.26 -31.56 27.46
C ASN A 162 -0.49 -30.22 27.54
N ALA A 163 -0.44 -29.40 26.47
CA ALA A 163 -1.28 -28.19 26.41
C ALA A 163 -2.71 -28.61 26.04
N THR A 164 -3.50 -29.01 27.05
CA THR A 164 -4.95 -29.24 26.95
C THR A 164 -5.75 -27.92 26.76
N GLY A 165 -5.20 -26.93 26.06
CA GLY A 165 -5.94 -25.81 25.56
C GLY A 165 -6.51 -26.18 24.19
N GLN A 166 -7.81 -26.28 24.10
CA GLN A 166 -8.50 -26.39 22.83
C GLN A 166 -8.02 -25.25 21.95
N ASN A 167 -7.15 -25.56 21.01
CA ASN A 167 -6.76 -24.64 19.99
C ASN A 167 -7.86 -24.70 18.92
N PRO A 168 -8.78 -23.73 18.84
CA PRO A 168 -9.60 -23.66 17.64
C PRO A 168 -8.61 -23.50 16.50
N ASP A 169 -8.68 -24.39 15.51
CA ASP A 169 -7.89 -24.37 14.29
C ASP A 169 -8.28 -23.13 13.46
N PHE A 170 -7.97 -21.93 13.99
CA PHE A 170 -8.18 -20.71 13.24
C PHE A 170 -7.13 -20.68 12.14
N LYS A 171 -7.58 -20.81 10.92
CA LYS A 171 -6.73 -20.69 9.72
C LYS A 171 -7.07 -19.38 9.03
N PHE A 172 -6.04 -18.63 8.67
CA PHE A 172 -6.25 -17.52 7.77
C PHE A 172 -6.64 -18.03 6.39
N GLU A 173 -7.72 -17.50 5.83
CA GLU A 173 -8.26 -17.89 4.54
C GLU A 173 -8.64 -16.67 3.72
N LYS A 174 -8.57 -16.78 2.38
CA LYS A 174 -8.95 -15.70 1.46
C LYS A 174 -10.35 -15.15 1.74
N ARG A 175 -11.29 -16.03 2.11
CA ARG A 175 -12.69 -15.66 2.39
C ARG A 175 -12.87 -14.68 3.54
N TYR A 176 -11.87 -14.49 4.42
CA TYR A 176 -11.92 -13.53 5.53
C TYR A 176 -11.52 -12.13 5.11
N TYR A 177 -10.99 -11.95 3.91
CA TYR A 177 -10.57 -10.68 3.38
C TYR A 177 -11.58 -10.15 2.36
N LEU A 178 -11.81 -8.83 2.40
CA LEU A 178 -12.59 -8.16 1.38
C LEU A 178 -11.82 -8.09 0.06
N GLU A 179 -12.53 -8.14 -1.07
CA GLU A 179 -11.94 -8.09 -2.40
C GLU A 179 -11.26 -6.73 -2.70
N SER A 180 -11.67 -5.66 -2.03
CA SER A 180 -11.12 -4.34 -2.24
C SER A 180 -10.69 -3.68 -0.93
N ASP A 181 -9.51 -3.10 -0.94
CA ASP A 181 -8.92 -2.33 0.17
C ASP A 181 -8.55 -0.93 -0.33
N PRO A 182 -9.40 0.08 -0.08
CA PRO A 182 -9.06 1.46 -0.37
C PRO A 182 -8.01 1.97 0.61
N ASN A 183 -6.91 2.49 0.07
CA ASN A 183 -5.77 2.99 0.81
C ASN A 183 -5.57 4.49 0.61
N PHE A 184 -4.95 5.13 1.58
CA PHE A 184 -4.38 6.45 1.46
C PHE A 184 -2.85 6.31 1.38
N VAL A 185 -2.26 6.96 0.38
CA VAL A 185 -0.83 6.90 0.08
C VAL A 185 -0.23 8.29 0.21
N TYR A 186 0.94 8.37 0.80
CA TYR A 186 1.79 9.56 0.76
C TYR A 186 3.25 9.13 0.72
N GLY A 187 4.08 9.96 0.10
CA GLY A 187 5.49 9.64 -0.03
C GLY A 187 6.33 10.78 -0.58
N ILE A 188 7.61 10.48 -0.65
CA ILE A 188 8.63 11.35 -1.20
C ILE A 188 9.46 10.58 -2.22
N GLY A 189 10.02 11.28 -3.17
CA GLY A 189 10.93 10.71 -4.14
C GLY A 189 12.10 11.63 -4.46
N TYR A 190 13.13 11.04 -5.02
CA TYR A 190 14.32 11.72 -5.49
C TYR A 190 14.71 11.20 -6.87
N GLU A 191 14.85 12.12 -7.81
CA GLU A 191 15.32 11.81 -9.16
C GLU A 191 16.84 11.72 -9.17
N ILE A 192 17.37 10.52 -9.36
CA ILE A 192 18.81 10.25 -9.40
C ILE A 192 19.39 10.72 -10.73
N TYR A 193 18.76 10.29 -11.82
CA TYR A 193 19.04 10.67 -13.20
C TYR A 193 17.72 10.99 -13.91
N ASP A 194 17.80 11.62 -15.06
CA ASP A 194 16.63 11.87 -15.87
C ASP A 194 15.89 10.56 -16.17
N GLY A 195 14.62 10.50 -15.79
CA GLY A 195 13.79 9.31 -15.88
C GLY A 195 14.03 8.20 -14.85
N LEU A 196 15.04 8.30 -13.98
CA LEU A 196 15.29 7.32 -12.91
C LEU A 196 15.07 7.96 -11.53
N SER A 197 14.11 7.47 -10.77
CA SER A 197 13.83 7.99 -9.43
C SER A 197 13.71 6.89 -8.39
N LEU A 198 14.10 7.22 -7.15
CA LEU A 198 13.88 6.42 -5.96
C LEU A 198 12.74 7.06 -5.16
N GLN A 199 11.78 6.26 -4.73
CA GLN A 199 10.62 6.73 -3.98
C GLN A 199 10.41 5.91 -2.71
N MET A 200 10.05 6.60 -1.64
CA MET A 200 9.59 6.02 -0.39
C MET A 200 8.13 6.39 -0.19
N LYS A 201 7.27 5.42 0.07
CA LYS A 201 5.84 5.64 0.28
C LYS A 201 5.32 4.87 1.49
N SER A 202 4.35 5.46 2.15
CA SER A 202 3.56 4.83 3.20
C SER A 202 2.13 4.69 2.72
N LEU A 203 1.55 3.51 2.96
CA LEU A 203 0.19 3.17 2.61
C LEU A 203 -0.57 2.75 3.85
N ARG A 204 -1.84 3.16 3.94
CA ARG A 204 -2.73 2.78 5.04
C ARG A 204 -4.13 2.52 4.54
N SER A 205 -4.71 1.37 4.90
CA SER A 205 -6.12 1.08 4.66
C SER A 205 -7.01 2.13 5.33
N VAL A 206 -7.95 2.65 4.58
CA VAL A 206 -8.96 3.62 5.08
C VAL A 206 -10.11 2.89 5.76
N LYS A 207 -10.42 1.68 5.30
CA LYS A 207 -11.54 0.86 5.78
C LYS A 207 -11.07 -0.44 6.41
N ASN A 208 -11.99 -1.13 7.09
CA ASN A 208 -11.83 -2.52 7.48
C ASN A 208 -11.69 -3.40 6.23
N ILE A 209 -10.74 -4.33 6.25
CA ILE A 209 -10.45 -5.26 5.14
C ILE A 209 -10.92 -6.67 5.42
N THR A 210 -11.51 -6.94 6.59
CA THR A 210 -12.09 -8.24 6.91
C THR A 210 -13.61 -8.20 6.91
N ASN A 211 -14.21 -9.33 6.58
CA ASN A 211 -15.66 -9.57 6.68
C ASN A 211 -16.03 -10.34 7.96
N ILE A 212 -15.07 -10.62 8.84
CA ILE A 212 -15.35 -11.29 10.12
C ILE A 212 -16.07 -10.31 11.04
N SER A 213 -17.25 -10.71 11.52
CA SER A 213 -18.03 -9.88 12.44
C SER A 213 -17.29 -9.64 13.75
N GLY A 214 -17.25 -8.40 14.23
CA GLY A 214 -16.55 -8.02 15.45
C GLY A 214 -15.03 -7.89 15.31
N GLU A 215 -14.49 -7.98 14.10
CA GLU A 215 -13.07 -7.80 13.82
C GLU A 215 -12.83 -6.55 12.96
N GLU A 216 -11.77 -5.82 13.27
CA GLU A 216 -11.28 -4.70 12.45
C GLU A 216 -9.84 -4.98 12.03
N TRP A 217 -9.64 -5.23 10.74
CA TRP A 217 -8.32 -5.42 10.15
C TRP A 217 -7.99 -4.30 9.19
N LYS A 218 -6.78 -3.77 9.27
CA LYS A 218 -6.30 -2.70 8.40
C LYS A 218 -4.86 -2.95 7.98
N ASN A 219 -4.60 -2.88 6.68
CA ASN A 219 -3.24 -2.93 6.15
C ASN A 219 -2.51 -1.61 6.38
N LYS A 220 -1.23 -1.71 6.61
CA LYS A 220 -0.27 -0.61 6.55
C LYS A 220 1.03 -1.13 5.95
N SER A 221 1.63 -0.36 5.08
CA SER A 221 2.93 -0.70 4.50
C SER A 221 3.82 0.52 4.33
N PHE A 222 5.10 0.24 4.28
CA PHE A 222 6.14 1.18 3.90
C PHE A 222 6.92 0.55 2.76
N GLU A 223 6.99 1.23 1.62
CA GLU A 223 7.59 0.69 0.40
C GLU A 223 8.69 1.60 -0.12
N LEU A 224 9.75 0.98 -0.63
CA LEU A 224 10.82 1.60 -1.39
C LEU A 224 10.70 1.14 -2.83
N THR A 225 10.61 2.09 -3.77
CA THR A 225 10.43 1.80 -5.19
C THR A 225 11.44 2.56 -6.04
N VAL A 226 11.92 1.88 -7.08
CA VAL A 226 12.68 2.50 -8.16
C VAL A 226 11.72 2.63 -9.34
N ASN A 227 11.60 3.85 -9.87
CA ASN A 227 10.80 4.12 -11.05
C ASN A 227 11.70 4.51 -12.21
N PHE A 228 11.34 4.02 -13.36
CA PHE A 228 12.04 4.25 -14.60
C PHE A 228 11.07 4.75 -15.67
N ILE A 229 11.26 5.98 -16.14
CA ILE A 229 10.43 6.62 -17.16
C ILE A 229 11.00 6.32 -18.53
N LEU A 230 10.20 5.67 -19.36
CA LEU A 230 10.64 5.18 -20.68
C LEU A 230 10.78 6.31 -21.71
N ASN A 231 9.97 7.35 -21.63
CA ASN A 231 9.97 8.45 -22.58
C ASN A 231 11.24 9.32 -22.49
N SER A 232 11.98 9.26 -21.39
CA SER A 232 13.26 9.96 -21.26
C SER A 232 14.38 9.33 -22.07
N LEU A 233 14.14 8.16 -22.67
CA LEU A 233 15.10 7.44 -23.50
C LEU A 233 14.91 7.67 -25.00
N LEU A 234 13.80 8.30 -25.39
CA LEU A 234 13.47 8.64 -26.79
C LEU A 234 13.76 10.10 -27.09
#